data_9d466d3669580089e20814356a256b35
#
_entry.id   9d466d3669580089e20814356a256b35
#
_cell.length_a   1.000
_cell.length_b   1.000
_cell.length_c   1.000
_cell.angle_alpha   90.00
_cell.angle_beta   90.00
_cell.angle_gamma   90.00
#
_symmetry.space_group_name_H-M   'P 1'
#
loop_
_entity.id
_entity.type
_entity.pdbx_description
1 polymer ?
#
loop_
_entity_poly.entity_id
_entity_poly.type
_entity_poly.pdbx_seq_one_letter_code
_entity_poly.pdbx_strand_id
1 'polypeptide(L)'
;DKSKPYSDIKSDASRMIKGLDLTNHKAFLEEYDNLIKIETEETIRFQEESGIDVLVHGEFERNDMVEYFGEQLDGFSFTKNGWVQSYGSRCVKPPVIYGDVSRPNPMTVKWSQYAQSLTPKWVKGMLTGPVTILQWSFVRNDQPRSETCTQIALAIRDEVVDLEKAGIKIIQIDEPAIREG
;
A
#
# COMPACT_ATOMS: atom_id res chain seq x y z
N ASP A 1 -23.26 5.23 13.46
CA ASP A 1 -23.62 5.25 14.88
C ASP A 1 -22.34 5.23 15.74
N LYS A 2 -21.99 6.40 16.31
CA LYS A 2 -20.74 6.63 17.10
C LYS A 2 -20.64 5.80 18.41
N SER A 3 -21.57 4.89 18.67
CA SER A 3 -21.69 4.12 19.92
C SER A 3 -21.31 2.64 19.82
N LYS A 4 -20.91 2.15 18.64
CA LYS A 4 -20.53 0.72 18.51
C LYS A 4 -19.13 0.46 19.05
N PRO A 5 -18.97 -0.49 20.00
CA PRO A 5 -17.65 -0.93 20.46
C PRO A 5 -16.84 -1.51 19.30
N TYR A 6 -15.51 -1.35 19.33
CA TYR A 6 -14.58 -1.88 18.34
C TYR A 6 -14.76 -3.40 18.06
N SER A 7 -15.21 -4.17 19.08
CA SER A 7 -15.59 -5.58 18.93
C SER A 7 -16.71 -5.82 17.92
N ASP A 8 -17.64 -4.89 17.77
CA ASP A 8 -18.82 -5.06 16.90
C ASP A 8 -18.45 -4.73 15.45
N ILE A 9 -17.55 -3.76 15.23
CA ILE A 9 -16.99 -3.44 13.92
C ILE A 9 -16.22 -4.66 13.37
N LYS A 10 -15.42 -5.31 14.21
CA LYS A 10 -14.68 -6.53 13.84
C LYS A 10 -15.61 -7.70 13.53
N SER A 11 -16.77 -7.80 14.20
CA SER A 11 -17.78 -8.83 13.92
C SER A 11 -18.51 -8.58 12.60
N ASP A 12 -18.77 -7.31 12.26
CA ASP A 12 -19.43 -6.93 11.02
C ASP A 12 -18.52 -7.16 9.81
N ALA A 13 -17.24 -6.79 9.88
CA ALA A 13 -16.23 -7.12 8.88
C ALA A 13 -16.10 -8.65 8.67
N SER A 14 -16.10 -9.44 9.75
CA SER A 14 -16.05 -10.89 9.67
C SER A 14 -17.32 -11.50 9.05
N ARG A 15 -18.50 -10.88 9.24
CA ARG A 15 -19.75 -11.32 8.59
C ARG A 15 -19.77 -10.98 7.11
N MET A 16 -19.27 -9.79 6.73
CA MET A 16 -19.14 -9.38 5.33
C MET A 16 -18.22 -10.35 4.56
N ILE A 17 -17.05 -10.67 5.13
CA ILE A 17 -16.11 -11.64 4.54
C ILE A 17 -16.73 -13.03 4.37
N LYS A 18 -17.56 -13.50 5.33
CA LYS A 18 -18.24 -14.80 5.25
C LYS A 18 -19.37 -14.84 4.20
N GLY A 19 -19.91 -13.68 3.82
CA GLY A 19 -20.94 -13.56 2.78
C GLY A 19 -20.37 -13.45 1.35
N LEU A 20 -19.05 -13.32 1.19
CA LEU A 20 -18.41 -13.17 -0.12
C LEU A 20 -18.45 -14.47 -0.90
N ASP A 21 -18.99 -14.43 -2.12
CA ASP A 21 -18.88 -15.53 -3.06
C ASP A 21 -17.48 -15.54 -3.68
N LEU A 22 -16.57 -16.28 -3.04
CA LEU A 22 -15.19 -16.45 -3.50
C LEU A 22 -15.07 -17.22 -4.82
N THR A 23 -16.16 -17.81 -5.32
CA THR A 23 -16.20 -18.51 -6.61
C THR A 23 -16.36 -17.54 -7.78
N ASN A 24 -16.93 -16.36 -7.55
CA ASN A 24 -17.07 -15.30 -8.54
C ASN A 24 -16.02 -14.21 -8.31
N HIS A 25 -14.85 -14.39 -8.92
CA HIS A 25 -13.71 -13.48 -8.77
C HIS A 25 -14.03 -12.00 -9.08
N LYS A 26 -14.87 -11.75 -10.09
CA LYS A 26 -15.26 -10.38 -10.46
C LYS A 26 -16.11 -9.72 -9.37
N ALA A 27 -17.13 -10.42 -8.88
CA ALA A 27 -17.99 -9.93 -7.80
C ALA A 27 -17.19 -9.72 -6.51
N PHE A 28 -16.23 -10.60 -6.23
CA PHE A 28 -15.32 -10.46 -5.10
C PHE A 28 -14.48 -9.16 -5.19
N LEU A 29 -13.91 -8.85 -6.35
CA LEU A 29 -13.11 -7.64 -6.55
C LEU A 29 -13.96 -6.37 -6.43
N GLU A 30 -15.20 -6.38 -6.93
CA GLU A 30 -16.13 -5.26 -6.81
C GLU A 30 -16.50 -5.00 -5.34
N GLU A 31 -16.79 -6.05 -4.58
CA GLU A 31 -17.09 -5.97 -3.15
C GLU A 31 -15.88 -5.48 -2.34
N TYR A 32 -14.70 -6.00 -2.64
CA TYR A 32 -13.44 -5.56 -2.04
C TYR A 32 -13.18 -4.07 -2.29
N ASP A 33 -13.31 -3.60 -3.53
CA ASP A 33 -13.16 -2.18 -3.88
C ASP A 33 -14.18 -1.31 -3.12
N ASN A 34 -15.41 -1.78 -2.95
CA ASN A 34 -16.44 -1.06 -2.21
C ASN A 34 -16.12 -0.96 -0.71
N LEU A 35 -15.60 -2.03 -0.11
CA LEU A 35 -15.16 -2.01 1.28
C LEU A 35 -14.03 -1.01 1.50
N ILE A 36 -13.01 -1.02 0.65
CA ILE A 36 -11.91 -0.05 0.71
C ILE A 36 -12.42 1.40 0.61
N LYS A 37 -13.40 1.66 -0.25
CA LYS A 37 -14.00 2.99 -0.38
C LYS A 37 -14.70 3.44 0.91
N ILE A 38 -15.49 2.56 1.52
CA ILE A 38 -16.21 2.86 2.77
C ILE A 38 -15.22 3.21 3.89
N GLU A 39 -14.20 2.36 4.08
CA GLU A 39 -13.20 2.58 5.12
C GLU A 39 -12.38 3.86 4.87
N THR A 40 -12.06 4.15 3.61
CA THR A 40 -11.38 5.39 3.21
C THR A 40 -12.25 6.61 3.52
N GLU A 41 -13.55 6.57 3.20
CA GLU A 41 -14.48 7.67 3.48
C GLU A 41 -14.61 7.93 4.99
N GLU A 42 -14.78 6.89 5.79
CA GLU A 42 -14.85 7.01 7.25
C GLU A 42 -13.55 7.57 7.83
N THR A 43 -12.41 7.13 7.33
CA THR A 43 -11.09 7.61 7.77
C THR A 43 -10.88 9.08 7.41
N ILE A 44 -11.25 9.52 6.21
CA ILE A 44 -11.15 10.93 5.82
C ILE A 44 -12.02 11.81 6.72
N ARG A 45 -13.28 11.40 6.95
CA ARG A 45 -14.19 12.13 7.86
C ARG A 45 -13.65 12.23 9.29
N PHE A 46 -13.15 11.12 9.81
CA PHE A 46 -12.57 11.10 11.16
C PHE A 46 -11.38 12.05 11.30
N GLN A 47 -10.51 12.10 10.29
CA GLN A 47 -9.36 13.01 10.29
C GLN A 47 -9.80 14.48 10.19
N GLU A 48 -10.82 14.79 9.38
CA GLU A 48 -11.38 16.14 9.29
C GLU A 48 -11.99 16.59 10.64
N GLU A 49 -12.80 15.74 11.28
CA GLU A 49 -13.40 16.00 12.58
C GLU A 49 -12.35 16.15 13.70
N SER A 50 -11.23 15.45 13.57
CA SER A 50 -10.08 15.54 14.47
C SER A 50 -9.22 16.78 14.26
N GLY A 51 -9.50 17.59 13.24
CA GLY A 51 -8.78 18.83 12.95
C GLY A 51 -7.42 18.63 12.28
N ILE A 52 -7.17 17.50 11.64
CA ILE A 52 -5.93 17.25 10.88
C ILE A 52 -5.94 18.07 9.60
N ASP A 53 -4.81 18.67 9.24
CA ASP A 53 -4.70 19.58 8.08
C ASP A 53 -4.32 18.86 6.80
N VAL A 54 -3.48 17.82 6.87
CA VAL A 54 -3.05 16.98 5.75
C VAL A 54 -3.48 15.53 6.03
N LEU A 55 -4.37 15.00 5.21
CA LEU A 55 -5.02 13.74 5.45
C LEU A 55 -4.30 12.58 4.73
N VAL A 56 -4.63 11.35 5.12
CA VAL A 56 -4.18 10.11 4.44
C VAL A 56 -5.39 9.23 4.14
N HIS A 57 -5.28 8.36 3.12
CA HIS A 57 -6.39 7.49 2.72
C HIS A 57 -6.61 6.27 3.64
N GLY A 58 -5.65 5.95 4.53
CA GLY A 58 -5.75 4.88 5.53
C GLY A 58 -5.07 3.56 5.12
N GLU A 59 -4.66 3.41 3.86
CA GLU A 59 -3.91 2.24 3.34
C GLU A 59 -4.60 0.88 3.52
N PHE A 60 -5.94 0.85 3.43
CA PHE A 60 -6.74 -0.35 3.65
C PHE A 60 -6.50 -1.46 2.60
N GLU A 61 -6.00 -1.10 1.43
CA GLU A 61 -5.64 -2.01 0.35
C GLU A 61 -4.28 -2.69 0.56
N ARG A 62 -3.49 -2.26 1.55
CA ARG A 62 -2.10 -2.70 1.75
C ARG A 62 -2.00 -3.70 2.90
N ASN A 63 -1.28 -4.78 2.64
CA ASN A 63 -0.94 -5.80 3.63
C ASN A 63 0.38 -5.51 4.35
N ASP A 64 1.37 -5.02 3.60
CA ASP A 64 2.71 -4.67 4.07
C ASP A 64 3.30 -3.59 3.18
N MET A 65 4.13 -2.70 3.74
CA MET A 65 4.69 -1.57 3.02
C MET A 65 5.72 -1.95 1.94
N VAL A 66 6.24 -3.17 1.93
CA VAL A 66 7.17 -3.68 0.92
C VAL A 66 6.47 -4.66 -0.02
N GLU A 67 5.69 -5.61 0.51
CA GLU A 67 4.94 -6.60 -0.27
C GLU A 67 3.99 -5.91 -1.25
N TYR A 68 3.22 -4.92 -0.79
CA TYR A 68 2.26 -4.19 -1.63
C TYR A 68 2.90 -3.58 -2.89
N PHE A 69 4.06 -2.95 -2.76
CA PHE A 69 4.76 -2.36 -3.90
C PHE A 69 5.43 -3.42 -4.78
N GLY A 70 6.07 -4.40 -4.16
CA GLY A 70 6.74 -5.48 -4.89
C GLY A 70 5.79 -6.32 -5.74
N GLU A 71 4.54 -6.54 -5.30
CA GLU A 71 3.52 -7.26 -6.08
C GLU A 71 3.09 -6.55 -7.36
N GLN A 72 3.37 -5.25 -7.46
CA GLN A 72 3.00 -4.40 -8.59
C GLN A 72 4.19 -4.03 -9.48
N LEU A 73 5.38 -4.49 -9.15
CA LEU A 73 6.61 -4.26 -9.90
C LEU A 73 7.05 -5.53 -10.63
N ASP A 74 7.53 -5.37 -11.86
CA ASP A 74 8.23 -6.45 -12.55
C ASP A 74 9.58 -6.72 -11.89
N GLY A 75 10.09 -7.95 -12.03
CA GLY A 75 11.35 -8.38 -11.44
C GLY A 75 11.24 -8.87 -10.00
N PHE A 76 10.04 -8.85 -9.41
CA PHE A 76 9.71 -9.33 -8.07
C PHE A 76 8.95 -10.66 -8.11
N SER A 77 9.17 -11.49 -7.12
CA SER A 77 8.43 -12.74 -6.89
C SER A 77 8.15 -12.93 -5.41
N PHE A 78 7.10 -13.67 -5.09
CA PHE A 78 6.67 -13.94 -3.73
C PHE A 78 6.48 -15.43 -3.50
N THR A 79 6.87 -15.90 -2.33
CA THR A 79 6.59 -17.28 -1.91
C THR A 79 5.14 -17.38 -1.42
N LYS A 80 4.54 -18.55 -1.58
CA LYS A 80 3.20 -18.83 -1.04
C LYS A 80 3.18 -18.86 0.49
N ASN A 81 4.20 -19.45 1.11
CA ASN A 81 4.24 -19.75 2.54
C ASN A 81 5.53 -19.29 3.24
N GLY A 82 6.34 -18.45 2.60
CA GLY A 82 7.62 -17.99 3.13
C GLY A 82 7.49 -16.84 4.13
N TRP A 83 6.67 -17.06 5.17
CA TRP A 83 6.47 -16.08 6.24
C TRP A 83 7.72 -15.94 7.09
N VAL A 84 8.11 -14.72 7.36
CA VAL A 84 9.23 -14.36 8.24
C VAL A 84 8.68 -13.48 9.37
N GLN A 85 9.13 -13.77 10.59
CA GLN A 85 8.75 -12.97 11.75
C GLN A 85 9.38 -11.56 11.62
N SER A 86 8.55 -10.55 11.85
CA SER A 86 8.93 -9.15 11.96
C SER A 86 8.89 -8.70 13.42
N TYR A 87 8.22 -7.59 13.74
CA TYR A 87 8.09 -7.14 15.12
C TYR A 87 6.97 -7.85 15.88
N GLY A 88 7.25 -8.31 17.09
CA GLY A 88 6.28 -9.00 17.93
C GLY A 88 5.74 -10.25 17.27
N SER A 89 4.43 -10.38 17.15
CA SER A 89 3.73 -11.48 16.51
C SER A 89 3.46 -11.28 15.01
N ARG A 90 3.86 -10.15 14.44
CA ARG A 90 3.66 -9.84 13.02
C ARG A 90 4.59 -10.70 12.17
N CYS A 91 4.04 -11.27 11.10
CA CYS A 91 4.79 -11.96 10.06
C CYS A 91 4.61 -11.24 8.72
N VAL A 92 5.66 -11.26 7.90
CA VAL A 92 5.70 -10.69 6.56
C VAL A 92 6.21 -11.73 5.56
N LYS A 93 5.93 -11.54 4.28
CA LYS A 93 6.56 -12.31 3.19
C LYS A 93 7.52 -11.40 2.44
N PRO A 94 8.84 -11.44 2.74
CA PRO A 94 9.80 -10.64 2.01
C PRO A 94 9.79 -10.98 0.52
N PRO A 95 9.79 -9.97 -0.36
CA PRO A 95 9.91 -10.19 -1.79
C PRO A 95 11.25 -10.83 -2.16
N VAL A 96 11.27 -11.54 -3.29
CA VAL A 96 12.49 -12.00 -3.96
C VAL A 96 12.66 -11.18 -5.23
N ILE A 97 13.70 -10.37 -5.31
CA ILE A 97 14.06 -9.61 -6.51
C ILE A 97 14.96 -10.51 -7.35
N TYR A 98 14.44 -11.01 -8.48
CA TYR A 98 15.11 -11.97 -9.35
C TYR A 98 15.48 -11.41 -10.70
N GLY A 99 14.96 -10.25 -11.08
CA GLY A 99 15.15 -9.65 -12.40
C GLY A 99 15.27 -8.13 -12.33
N ASP A 100 15.34 -7.50 -13.50
CA ASP A 100 15.32 -6.04 -13.60
C ASP A 100 13.96 -5.49 -13.18
N VAL A 101 13.99 -4.38 -12.44
CA VAL A 101 12.79 -3.80 -11.85
C VAL A 101 12.20 -2.75 -12.79
N SER A 102 10.91 -2.88 -13.09
CA SER A 102 10.13 -1.85 -13.78
C SER A 102 8.72 -1.73 -13.19
N ARG A 103 8.07 -0.60 -13.43
CA ARG A 103 6.70 -0.32 -13.01
C ARG A 103 5.76 -0.35 -14.21
N PRO A 104 5.00 -1.44 -14.43
CA PRO A 104 4.11 -1.55 -15.59
C PRO A 104 2.89 -0.64 -15.50
N ASN A 105 2.38 -0.37 -14.29
CA ASN A 105 1.15 0.40 -14.06
C ASN A 105 1.28 1.30 -12.83
N PRO A 106 0.42 2.34 -12.68
CA PRO A 106 0.27 3.08 -11.44
C PRO A 106 -0.14 2.17 -10.28
N MET A 107 0.43 2.39 -9.10
CA MET A 107 0.27 1.51 -7.95
C MET A 107 -0.70 2.06 -6.89
N THR A 108 -0.63 3.38 -6.62
CA THR A 108 -1.33 4.03 -5.51
C THR A 108 -2.27 5.14 -5.97
N VAL A 109 -2.19 5.55 -7.23
CA VAL A 109 -2.91 6.72 -7.78
C VAL A 109 -4.42 6.57 -7.61
N LYS A 110 -5.00 5.40 -7.88
CA LYS A 110 -6.44 5.14 -7.77
C LYS A 110 -7.00 5.54 -6.41
N TRP A 111 -6.37 5.07 -5.34
CA TRP A 111 -6.84 5.28 -3.98
C TRP A 111 -6.54 6.69 -3.46
N SER A 112 -5.39 7.24 -3.84
CA SER A 112 -5.04 8.63 -3.51
C SER A 112 -6.01 9.63 -4.17
N GLN A 113 -6.37 9.43 -5.44
CA GLN A 113 -7.37 10.26 -6.12
C GLN A 113 -8.77 10.11 -5.51
N TYR A 114 -9.17 8.89 -5.18
CA TYR A 114 -10.45 8.65 -4.52
C TYR A 114 -10.53 9.40 -3.20
N ALA A 115 -9.54 9.24 -2.32
CA ALA A 115 -9.48 9.94 -1.06
C ALA A 115 -9.47 11.47 -1.23
N GLN A 116 -8.71 12.00 -2.19
CA GLN A 116 -8.69 13.43 -2.48
C GLN A 116 -10.04 13.95 -2.97
N SER A 117 -10.85 13.12 -3.63
CA SER A 117 -12.19 13.50 -4.08
C SER A 117 -13.21 13.69 -2.96
N LEU A 118 -12.93 13.16 -1.77
CA LEU A 118 -13.82 13.19 -0.60
C LEU A 118 -13.67 14.45 0.26
N THR A 119 -12.62 15.24 0.05
CA THR A 119 -12.27 16.36 0.93
C THR A 119 -11.65 17.53 0.16
N PRO A 120 -11.90 18.79 0.58
CA PRO A 120 -11.18 19.95 0.07
C PRO A 120 -9.78 20.12 0.68
N LYS A 121 -9.46 19.40 1.77
CA LYS A 121 -8.13 19.40 2.39
C LYS A 121 -7.17 18.59 1.52
N TRP A 122 -5.87 18.75 1.74
CA TRP A 122 -4.87 17.97 1.03
C TRP A 122 -4.79 16.55 1.56
N VAL A 123 -4.84 15.58 0.65
CA VAL A 123 -4.55 14.18 0.93
C VAL A 123 -3.12 13.88 0.48
N LYS A 124 -2.37 13.29 1.36
CA LYS A 124 -0.98 12.94 1.14
C LYS A 124 -0.87 11.56 0.48
N GLY A 125 -0.13 11.48 -0.64
CA GLY A 125 0.32 10.22 -1.21
C GLY A 125 1.38 9.57 -0.31
N MET A 126 1.28 8.25 -0.09
CA MET A 126 2.16 7.49 0.78
C MET A 126 2.87 6.40 -0.04
N LEU A 127 4.20 6.47 -0.11
CA LEU A 127 5.03 5.51 -0.84
C LEU A 127 6.10 4.93 0.08
N THR A 128 6.52 3.71 -0.20
CA THR A 128 7.74 3.15 0.38
C THR A 128 8.92 3.47 -0.53
N GLY A 129 10.01 3.91 0.05
CA GLY A 129 11.20 4.30 -0.68
C GLY A 129 12.07 3.13 -1.13
N PRO A 130 12.96 3.36 -2.12
CA PRO A 130 13.72 2.30 -2.77
C PRO A 130 14.70 1.59 -1.84
N VAL A 131 15.26 2.28 -0.85
CA VAL A 131 16.20 1.66 0.10
C VAL A 131 15.46 0.64 0.98
N THR A 132 14.29 0.98 1.48
CA THR A 132 13.47 0.08 2.30
C THR A 132 12.98 -1.12 1.49
N ILE A 133 12.48 -0.91 0.27
CA ILE A 133 12.06 -2.01 -0.62
C ILE A 133 13.23 -2.95 -0.88
N LEU A 134 14.42 -2.41 -1.16
CA LEU A 134 15.63 -3.21 -1.38
C LEU A 134 16.05 -3.99 -0.13
N GLN A 135 16.16 -3.30 1.02
CA GLN A 135 16.72 -3.90 2.25
C GLN A 135 15.83 -4.97 2.85
N TRP A 136 14.51 -4.82 2.72
CA TRP A 136 13.56 -5.81 3.24
C TRP A 136 13.14 -6.86 2.20
N SER A 137 13.93 -7.00 1.13
CA SER A 137 13.79 -8.02 0.10
C SER A 137 15.00 -8.95 0.05
N PHE A 138 14.80 -10.16 -0.49
CA PHE A 138 15.91 -11.01 -0.93
C PHE A 138 16.36 -10.54 -2.31
N VAL A 139 17.55 -9.95 -2.37
CA VAL A 139 18.03 -9.25 -3.58
C VAL A 139 18.90 -10.18 -4.44
N ARG A 140 18.70 -10.13 -5.76
CA ARG A 140 19.57 -10.77 -6.78
C ARG A 140 21.05 -10.41 -6.52
N ASN A 141 21.97 -11.30 -6.89
CA ASN A 141 23.40 -11.15 -6.64
C ASN A 141 24.27 -11.11 -7.91
N ASP A 142 23.65 -11.04 -9.08
CA ASP A 142 24.31 -10.98 -10.38
C ASP A 142 24.65 -9.54 -10.84
N GLN A 143 24.20 -8.53 -10.06
CA GLN A 143 24.55 -7.12 -10.24
C GLN A 143 24.73 -6.43 -8.87
N PRO A 144 25.41 -5.27 -8.83
CA PRO A 144 25.52 -4.47 -7.60
C PRO A 144 24.15 -4.09 -7.02
N ARG A 145 24.01 -4.14 -5.70
CA ARG A 145 22.75 -3.71 -5.01
C ARG A 145 22.35 -2.27 -5.36
N SER A 146 23.33 -1.39 -5.59
CA SER A 146 23.09 0.00 -6.00
C SER A 146 22.37 0.11 -7.35
N GLU A 147 22.65 -0.79 -8.29
CA GLU A 147 21.92 -0.83 -9.59
C GLU A 147 20.48 -1.25 -9.39
N THR A 148 20.24 -2.31 -8.62
CA THR A 148 18.88 -2.74 -8.28
C THR A 148 18.11 -1.64 -7.55
N CYS A 149 18.76 -0.96 -6.58
CA CYS A 149 18.16 0.17 -5.87
C CYS A 149 17.78 1.32 -6.82
N THR A 150 18.64 1.61 -7.78
CA THR A 150 18.39 2.65 -8.80
C THR A 150 17.18 2.29 -9.67
N GLN A 151 17.03 1.03 -10.08
CA GLN A 151 15.86 0.56 -10.82
C GLN A 151 14.57 0.76 -10.01
N ILE A 152 14.57 0.39 -8.72
CA ILE A 152 13.42 0.63 -7.82
C ILE A 152 13.16 2.14 -7.70
N ALA A 153 14.19 2.96 -7.52
CA ALA A 153 14.05 4.41 -7.40
C ALA A 153 13.40 5.03 -8.65
N LEU A 154 13.74 4.56 -9.83
CA LEU A 154 13.12 5.02 -11.06
C LEU A 154 11.65 4.62 -11.15
N ALA A 155 11.29 3.42 -10.72
CA ALA A 155 9.91 2.96 -10.64
C ALA A 155 9.08 3.81 -9.66
N ILE A 156 9.62 4.11 -8.46
CA ILE A 156 8.97 4.98 -7.47
C ILE A 156 8.88 6.43 -7.97
N ARG A 157 9.90 6.95 -8.65
CA ARG A 157 9.83 8.27 -9.30
C ARG A 157 8.67 8.37 -10.27
N ASP A 158 8.44 7.34 -11.07
CA ASP A 158 7.35 7.33 -12.05
C ASP A 158 5.99 7.33 -11.36
N GLU A 159 5.87 6.67 -10.19
CA GLU A 159 4.67 6.76 -9.35
C GLU A 159 4.46 8.17 -8.78
N VAL A 160 5.53 8.83 -8.31
CA VAL A 160 5.48 10.24 -7.86
C VAL A 160 4.97 11.15 -8.96
N VAL A 161 5.47 10.99 -10.19
CA VAL A 161 5.05 11.79 -11.35
C VAL A 161 3.56 11.58 -11.67
N ASP A 162 3.07 10.34 -11.56
CA ASP A 162 1.66 10.05 -11.84
C ASP A 162 0.74 10.55 -10.71
N LEU A 163 1.16 10.50 -9.45
CA LEU A 163 0.46 11.13 -8.33
C LEU A 163 0.37 12.65 -8.50
N GLU A 164 1.47 13.31 -8.92
CA GLU A 164 1.48 14.74 -9.19
C GLU A 164 0.50 15.11 -10.32
N LYS A 165 0.52 14.36 -11.44
CA LYS A 165 -0.45 14.52 -12.55
C LYS A 165 -1.88 14.30 -12.09
N ALA A 166 -2.11 13.40 -11.14
CA ALA A 166 -3.40 13.11 -10.54
C ALA A 166 -3.89 14.20 -9.57
N GLY A 167 -3.08 15.24 -9.34
CA GLY A 167 -3.42 16.38 -8.48
C GLY A 167 -3.03 16.24 -7.02
N ILE A 168 -2.32 15.17 -6.63
CA ILE A 168 -1.79 15.00 -5.28
C ILE A 168 -0.63 15.97 -5.07
N LYS A 169 -0.75 16.84 -4.05
CA LYS A 169 0.20 17.95 -3.83
C LYS A 169 1.28 17.64 -2.79
N ILE A 170 1.05 16.65 -1.97
CA ILE A 170 1.99 16.22 -0.92
C ILE A 170 2.21 14.73 -1.09
N ILE A 171 3.47 14.31 -1.18
CA ILE A 171 3.85 12.91 -1.32
C ILE A 171 4.91 12.63 -0.25
N GLN A 172 4.64 11.64 0.60
CA GLN A 172 5.57 11.13 1.59
C GLN A 172 6.19 9.84 1.07
N ILE A 173 7.53 9.77 1.13
CA ILE A 173 8.29 8.57 0.81
C ILE A 173 8.92 8.07 2.10
N ASP A 174 8.47 6.92 2.58
CA ASP A 174 8.93 6.33 3.83
C ASP A 174 10.16 5.45 3.62
N GLU A 175 11.21 5.75 4.36
CA GLU A 175 12.50 5.04 4.32
C GLU A 175 12.95 4.56 5.72
N PRO A 176 12.19 3.69 6.39
CA PRO A 176 12.56 3.21 7.73
C PRO A 176 13.89 2.46 7.74
N ALA A 177 14.26 1.79 6.65
CA ALA A 177 15.51 1.02 6.54
C ALA A 177 16.73 1.85 6.11
N ILE A 178 16.63 3.17 5.99
CA ILE A 178 17.76 4.01 5.50
C ILE A 178 19.02 3.92 6.38
N ARG A 179 18.88 3.51 7.63
CA ARG A 179 20.00 3.31 8.56
C ARG A 179 20.58 1.91 8.52
N GLU A 180 19.98 1.00 7.78
CA GLU A 180 20.38 -0.41 7.67
C GLU A 180 21.29 -0.64 6.46
N GLY A 181 21.45 0.38 5.62
CA GLY A 181 22.20 0.35 4.36
C GLY A 181 23.63 0.87 4.46
#